data_4a47a937dec9c48b81f7549d4cf7cb02
#
_entry.id   4a47a937dec9c48b81f7549d4cf7cb02
#
_cell.length_a   1.000
_cell.length_b   1.000
_cell.length_c   1.000
_cell.angle_alpha   90.00
_cell.angle_beta   90.00
_cell.angle_gamma   90.00
#
_symmetry.space_group_name_H-M   'P 1'
#
loop_
_entity.id
_entity.type
_entity.pdbx_description
1 polymer ?
#
loop_
_entity_poly.entity_id
_entity_poly.type
_entity_poly.pdbx_seq_one_letter_code
_entity_poly.pdbx_strand_id
1 'polypeptide(L)'
;MYLLGYDLGSSSVKASLVNAATGECVSSAFFPKKEMEIKSVKAGWAEQDTETWWSNLKLATEAVLAEFGKDPSAIKAIGISYQMHGLVLVDKNQQAIRDSIIWCDSRAVPYGQRHLKK
;
A
#
# COMPACT_ATOMS: atom_id res chain seq x y z
N MET A 1 -13.57 6.48 -20.68
CA MET A 1 -12.60 5.54 -20.09
C MET A 1 -11.97 6.14 -18.86
N TYR A 2 -11.91 5.40 -17.78
CA TYR A 2 -11.33 5.82 -16.51
C TYR A 2 -10.22 4.88 -16.09
N LEU A 3 -9.28 5.40 -15.32
CA LEU A 3 -8.14 4.68 -14.77
C LEU A 3 -8.16 4.83 -13.25
N LEU A 4 -7.90 3.73 -12.54
CA LEU A 4 -7.84 3.72 -11.07
C LEU A 4 -6.37 3.60 -10.64
N GLY A 5 -5.90 4.57 -9.87
CA GLY A 5 -4.56 4.58 -9.32
C GLY A 5 -4.58 4.33 -7.81
N TYR A 6 -3.65 3.52 -7.33
CA TYR A 6 -3.41 3.34 -5.90
C TYR A 6 -2.02 3.81 -5.51
N ASP A 7 -1.92 4.37 -4.32
CA ASP A 7 -0.67 4.62 -3.63
C ASP A 7 -0.71 3.92 -2.26
N LEU A 8 0.04 2.83 -2.14
CA LEU A 8 0.19 2.08 -0.90
C LEU A 8 1.38 2.65 -0.11
N GLY A 9 1.10 3.68 0.69
CA GLY A 9 2.10 4.24 1.59
C GLY A 9 2.19 3.50 2.93
N SER A 10 3.14 3.89 3.75
CA SER A 10 3.26 3.40 5.13
C SER A 10 2.34 4.13 6.11
N SER A 11 1.85 5.31 5.75
CA SER A 11 0.91 6.09 6.57
C SER A 11 -0.54 5.84 6.19
N SER A 12 -0.82 5.73 4.90
CA SER A 12 -2.18 5.54 4.37
C SER A 12 -2.15 4.86 3.00
N VAL A 13 -3.32 4.39 2.59
CA VAL A 13 -3.57 3.91 1.24
C VAL A 13 -4.48 4.91 0.55
N LYS A 14 -4.08 5.40 -0.61
CA LYS A 14 -4.83 6.36 -1.42
C LYS A 14 -5.33 5.70 -2.70
N ALA A 15 -6.57 5.98 -3.07
CA ALA A 15 -7.14 5.65 -4.37
C ALA A 15 -7.51 6.93 -5.11
N SER A 16 -7.25 6.97 -6.41
CA SER A 16 -7.60 8.10 -7.27
C SER A 16 -8.15 7.60 -8.59
N LEU A 17 -9.27 8.17 -9.01
CA LEU A 17 -9.92 7.84 -10.27
C LEU A 17 -9.72 8.98 -11.26
N VAL A 18 -9.17 8.67 -12.41
CA VAL A 18 -8.77 9.66 -13.43
C VAL A 18 -9.54 9.42 -14.72
N ASN A 19 -10.08 10.49 -15.30
CA ASN A 19 -10.59 10.45 -16.65
C ASN A 19 -9.42 10.39 -17.65
N ALA A 20 -9.31 9.30 -18.39
CA ALA A 20 -8.19 9.05 -19.29
C ALA A 20 -8.13 10.03 -20.48
N ALA A 21 -9.27 10.62 -20.89
CA ALA A 21 -9.32 11.56 -22.00
C ALA A 21 -8.85 12.96 -21.59
N THR A 22 -9.12 13.38 -20.35
CA THR A 22 -8.83 14.75 -19.88
C THR A 22 -7.65 14.84 -18.92
N GLY A 23 -7.27 13.71 -18.28
CA GLY A 23 -6.29 13.68 -17.20
C GLY A 23 -6.83 14.20 -15.86
N GLU A 24 -8.13 14.51 -15.78
CA GLU A 24 -8.75 15.03 -14.57
C GLU A 24 -8.95 13.93 -13.53
N CYS A 25 -8.54 14.21 -12.29
CA CYS A 25 -8.88 13.35 -11.15
C CYS A 25 -10.33 13.63 -10.72
N VAL A 26 -11.22 12.70 -10.99
CA VAL A 26 -12.66 12.87 -10.75
C VAL A 26 -13.10 12.43 -9.36
N SER A 27 -12.32 11.59 -8.69
CA SER A 27 -12.56 11.14 -7.32
C SER A 27 -11.26 10.68 -6.67
N SER A 28 -11.11 10.94 -5.38
CA SER A 28 -9.94 10.52 -4.60
C SER A 28 -10.32 10.31 -3.15
N ALA A 29 -9.76 9.27 -2.54
CA ALA A 29 -9.94 8.97 -1.12
C ALA A 29 -8.68 8.33 -0.55
N PHE A 30 -8.47 8.47 0.75
CA PHE A 30 -7.39 7.80 1.47
C PHE A 30 -7.86 7.29 2.82
N PHE A 31 -7.30 6.19 3.25
CA PHE A 31 -7.57 5.56 4.55
C PHE A 31 -6.29 4.95 5.13
N PRO A 32 -6.13 4.87 6.46
CA PRO A 32 -7.01 5.48 7.46
C PRO A 32 -6.85 7.01 7.49
N LYS A 33 -7.75 7.70 8.18
CA LYS A 33 -7.66 9.16 8.37
C LYS A 33 -6.58 9.55 9.37
N LYS A 34 -6.24 8.65 10.29
CA LYS A 34 -5.02 8.70 11.09
C LYS A 34 -3.97 7.79 10.46
N GLU A 35 -2.70 8.07 10.70
CA GLU A 35 -1.62 7.22 10.18
C GLU A 35 -1.75 5.77 10.64
N MET A 36 -1.41 4.85 9.76
CA MET A 36 -1.31 3.43 10.09
C MET A 36 -0.22 3.23 11.15
N GLU A 37 -0.46 2.30 12.07
CA GLU A 37 0.53 1.92 13.07
C GLU A 37 1.78 1.32 12.42
N ILE A 38 2.94 1.78 12.85
CA ILE A 38 4.22 1.14 12.59
C ILE A 38 4.69 0.51 13.91
N LYS A 39 4.80 -0.82 13.94
CA LYS A 39 5.23 -1.55 15.12
C LYS A 39 6.75 -1.56 15.20
N SER A 40 7.30 -1.11 16.33
CA SER A 40 8.72 -1.15 16.62
C SER A 40 8.96 -2.00 17.88
N VAL A 41 9.03 -3.31 17.71
CA VAL A 41 9.20 -4.27 18.80
C VAL A 41 10.58 -4.15 19.45
N LYS A 42 11.59 -3.77 18.66
CA LYS A 42 12.95 -3.50 19.11
C LYS A 42 13.46 -2.22 18.45
N ALA A 43 14.45 -1.58 19.06
CA ALA A 43 15.09 -0.40 18.48
C ALA A 43 15.57 -0.68 17.04
N GLY A 44 15.23 0.19 16.10
CA GLY A 44 15.57 0.07 14.68
C GLY A 44 14.70 -0.89 13.90
N TRP A 45 13.73 -1.57 14.52
CA TRP A 45 12.76 -2.40 13.84
C TRP A 45 11.52 -1.60 13.45
N ALA A 46 10.98 -1.91 12.27
CA ALA A 46 9.73 -1.31 11.79
C ALA A 46 8.93 -2.34 11.01
N GLU A 47 7.71 -2.60 11.47
CA GLU A 47 6.83 -3.62 10.93
C GLU A 47 5.41 -3.08 10.77
N GLN A 48 4.69 -3.60 9.77
CA GLN A 48 3.26 -3.33 9.57
C GLN A 48 2.51 -4.62 9.24
N ASP A 49 1.26 -4.69 9.70
CA ASP A 49 0.34 -5.75 9.34
C ASP A 49 -0.16 -5.55 7.89
N THR A 50 0.07 -6.53 7.04
CA THR A 50 -0.35 -6.49 5.63
C THR A 50 -1.88 -6.43 5.46
N GLU A 51 -2.64 -6.98 6.40
CA GLU A 51 -4.11 -6.92 6.37
C GLU A 51 -4.62 -5.48 6.55
N THR A 52 -3.87 -4.65 7.25
CA THR A 52 -4.18 -3.21 7.37
C THR A 52 -4.09 -2.53 6.02
N TRP A 53 -3.10 -2.86 5.20
CA TRP A 53 -2.99 -2.32 3.83
C TRP A 53 -4.20 -2.72 2.99
N TRP A 54 -4.55 -3.99 3.00
CA TRP A 54 -5.67 -4.52 2.24
C TRP A 54 -7.01 -3.92 2.67
N SER A 55 -7.26 -3.83 3.98
CA SER A 55 -8.48 -3.23 4.53
C SER A 55 -8.63 -1.77 4.13
N ASN A 56 -7.56 -0.98 4.22
CA ASN A 56 -7.59 0.43 3.83
C ASN A 56 -7.70 0.62 2.32
N LEU A 57 -7.11 -0.27 1.52
CA LEU A 57 -7.29 -0.27 0.06
C LEU A 57 -8.75 -0.48 -0.31
N LYS A 58 -9.43 -1.43 0.34
CA LYS A 58 -10.86 -1.66 0.11
C LYS A 58 -11.69 -0.43 0.47
N LEU A 59 -11.45 0.17 1.64
CA LEU A 59 -12.16 1.38 2.08
C LEU A 59 -11.95 2.55 1.11
N ALA A 60 -10.73 2.77 0.65
CA ALA A 60 -10.43 3.82 -0.33
C ALA A 60 -11.13 3.56 -1.67
N THR A 61 -11.16 2.31 -2.13
CA THR A 61 -11.85 1.91 -3.34
C THR A 61 -13.36 2.14 -3.24
N GLU A 62 -13.98 1.70 -2.15
CA GLU A 62 -15.40 1.90 -1.90
C GLU A 62 -15.78 3.39 -1.91
N ALA A 63 -14.99 4.22 -1.24
CA ALA A 63 -15.23 5.67 -1.19
C ALA A 63 -15.13 6.32 -2.58
N VAL A 64 -14.10 5.96 -3.36
CA VAL A 64 -13.90 6.48 -4.73
C VAL A 64 -15.04 6.05 -5.65
N LEU A 65 -15.46 4.79 -5.59
CA LEU A 65 -16.56 4.29 -6.41
C LEU A 65 -17.90 4.90 -6.03
N ALA A 66 -18.15 5.13 -4.74
CA ALA A 66 -19.38 5.79 -4.27
C ALA A 66 -19.49 7.22 -4.81
N GLU A 67 -18.40 8.00 -4.77
CA GLU A 67 -18.34 9.35 -5.34
C GLU A 67 -18.44 9.33 -6.87
N PHE A 68 -17.82 8.36 -7.52
CA PHE A 68 -17.88 8.19 -8.98
C PHE A 68 -19.31 8.01 -9.50
N GLY A 69 -20.13 7.18 -8.82
CA GLY A 69 -21.54 7.03 -9.08
C GLY A 69 -21.92 6.48 -10.46
N LYS A 70 -20.94 6.01 -11.24
CA LYS A 70 -21.13 5.43 -12.58
C LYS A 70 -20.78 3.94 -12.56
N ASP A 71 -21.05 3.25 -13.67
CA ASP A 71 -20.71 1.85 -13.83
C ASP A 71 -19.20 1.62 -13.70
N PRO A 72 -18.75 0.80 -12.74
CA PRO A 72 -17.33 0.45 -12.59
C PRO A 72 -16.69 -0.17 -13.84
N SER A 73 -17.48 -0.73 -14.77
CA SER A 73 -16.97 -1.25 -16.04
C SER A 73 -16.33 -0.18 -16.94
N ALA A 74 -16.57 1.10 -16.65
CA ALA A 74 -15.89 2.22 -17.30
C ALA A 74 -14.44 2.38 -16.88
N ILE A 75 -14.01 1.74 -15.78
CA ILE A 75 -12.63 1.69 -15.31
C ILE A 75 -11.91 0.57 -16.07
N LYS A 76 -10.90 0.92 -16.87
CA LYS A 76 -10.27 0.00 -17.81
C LYS A 76 -8.88 -0.49 -17.40
N ALA A 77 -8.24 0.20 -16.46
CA ALA A 77 -6.94 -0.22 -15.95
C ALA A 77 -6.72 0.26 -14.51
N ILE A 78 -5.83 -0.46 -13.83
CA ILE A 78 -5.38 -0.14 -12.48
C ILE A 78 -3.86 0.03 -12.52
N GLY A 79 -3.38 1.12 -11.91
CA GLY A 79 -1.97 1.35 -11.64
C GLY A 79 -1.71 1.37 -10.16
N ILE A 80 -0.57 0.84 -9.73
CA ILE A 80 -0.22 0.75 -8.31
C ILE A 80 1.18 1.32 -8.10
N SER A 81 1.27 2.32 -7.22
CA SER A 81 2.51 2.77 -6.59
C SER A 81 2.51 2.28 -5.15
N TYR A 82 3.66 1.94 -4.61
CA TYR A 82 3.72 1.35 -3.27
C TYR A 82 5.04 1.66 -2.59
N GLN A 83 5.03 1.57 -1.25
CA GLN A 83 6.26 1.63 -0.46
C GLN A 83 7.21 0.49 -0.88
N MET A 84 8.47 0.84 -1.11
CA MET A 84 9.47 -0.11 -1.62
C MET A 84 10.21 -0.82 -0.48
N HIS A 85 10.93 -1.88 -0.83
CA HIS A 85 11.82 -2.64 0.07
C HIS A 85 11.12 -3.37 1.22
N GLY A 86 9.80 -3.49 1.20
CA GLY A 86 9.07 -4.29 2.19
C GLY A 86 9.28 -5.78 1.96
N LEU A 87 9.44 -6.53 3.06
CA LEU A 87 9.50 -7.99 3.04
C LEU A 87 8.17 -8.55 3.53
N VAL A 88 7.43 -9.21 2.66
CA VAL A 88 6.22 -9.95 2.98
C VAL A 88 6.49 -11.44 2.77
N LEU A 89 6.30 -12.24 3.82
CA LEU A 89 6.44 -13.68 3.76
C LEU A 89 5.06 -14.33 3.82
N VAL A 90 4.81 -15.26 2.93
CA VAL A 90 3.54 -16.00 2.86
C VAL A 90 3.77 -17.50 2.92
N ASP A 91 2.78 -18.23 3.42
CA ASP A 91 2.77 -19.68 3.40
C ASP A 91 2.29 -20.24 2.04
N LYS A 92 2.20 -21.56 1.93
CA LYS A 92 1.71 -22.23 0.71
C LYS A 92 0.26 -21.87 0.33
N ASN A 93 -0.51 -21.33 1.25
CA ASN A 93 -1.89 -20.88 1.05
C ASN A 93 -1.96 -19.37 0.78
N GLN A 94 -0.81 -18.73 0.55
CA GLN A 94 -0.69 -17.28 0.31
C GLN A 94 -1.14 -16.42 1.50
N GLN A 95 -1.06 -16.96 2.72
CA GLN A 95 -1.35 -16.23 3.94
C GLN A 95 -0.06 -15.65 4.51
N ALA A 96 -0.09 -14.37 4.90
CA ALA A 96 1.04 -13.74 5.58
C ALA A 96 1.35 -14.47 6.89
N ILE A 97 2.60 -14.90 7.08
CA ILE A 97 3.03 -15.64 8.27
C ILE A 97 3.55 -14.75 9.39
N ARG A 98 3.72 -13.46 9.10
CA ARG A 98 4.16 -12.43 10.05
C ARG A 98 3.87 -11.05 9.49
N ASP A 99 3.97 -10.02 10.33
CA ASP A 99 3.97 -8.63 9.88
C ASP A 99 5.11 -8.37 8.89
N SER A 100 4.88 -7.50 7.94
CA SER A 100 5.88 -7.09 6.96
C SER A 100 6.97 -6.24 7.63
N ILE A 101 8.22 -6.55 7.32
CA ILE A 101 9.35 -5.67 7.64
C ILE A 101 9.36 -4.57 6.58
N ILE A 102 9.18 -3.31 6.99
CA ILE A 102 9.00 -2.20 6.07
C ILE A 102 10.29 -1.40 5.84
N TRP A 103 10.25 -0.49 4.89
CA TRP A 103 11.41 0.24 4.33
C TRP A 103 12.30 0.96 5.36
N CYS A 104 11.74 1.43 6.47
CA CYS A 104 12.49 2.16 7.51
C CYS A 104 13.12 1.24 8.58
N ASP A 105 12.96 -0.08 8.45
CA ASP A 105 13.61 -1.05 9.33
C ASP A 105 15.12 -1.14 9.05
N SER A 106 15.92 -1.24 10.09
CA SER A 106 17.39 -1.27 10.00
C SER A 106 18.01 -2.59 10.45
N ARG A 107 17.23 -3.63 10.75
CA ARG A 107 17.75 -4.91 11.28
C ARG A 107 18.70 -5.63 10.34
N ALA A 108 18.60 -5.40 9.03
CA ALA A 108 19.45 -6.04 8.04
C ALA A 108 20.83 -5.37 7.88
N VAL A 109 21.04 -4.17 8.41
CA VAL A 109 22.28 -3.40 8.25
C VAL A 109 23.53 -4.19 8.65
N PRO A 110 23.60 -4.88 9.81
CA PRO A 110 24.79 -5.66 10.17
C PRO A 110 25.10 -6.80 9.21
N TYR A 111 24.07 -7.38 8.58
CA TYR A 111 24.25 -8.45 7.59
C TYR A 111 24.82 -7.91 6.28
N GLY A 112 24.30 -6.79 5.79
CA GLY A 112 24.82 -6.11 4.61
C GLY A 112 26.28 -5.70 4.78
N GLN A 113 26.64 -5.13 5.92
CA GLN A 113 28.02 -4.76 6.23
C GLN A 113 29.01 -5.94 6.22
N ARG A 114 28.56 -7.12 6.67
CA ARG A 114 29.39 -8.34 6.62
C ARG A 114 29.68 -8.81 5.19
N HIS A 115 28.74 -8.62 4.28
CA HIS A 115 28.92 -8.99 2.88
C HIS A 115 29.80 -8.02 2.10
N LEU A 116 29.77 -6.74 2.43
CA LEU A 116 30.60 -5.73 1.79
C LEU A 116 32.10 -5.83 2.18
N LYS A 117 32.42 -6.50 3.27
CA LYS A 117 33.83 -6.70 3.75
C LYS A 117 34.49 -7.94 3.15
N LYS A 118 33.80 -8.70 2.34
CA LYS A 118 34.34 -9.87 1.61
C LYS A 118 34.73 -9.49 0.20
#